data_263386e18a1c7cc20f6924bb4d350f9c
#
_entry.id   263386e18a1c7cc20f6924bb4d350f9c
#
_cell.length_a   1.000
_cell.length_b   1.000
_cell.length_c   1.000
_cell.angle_alpha   90.00
_cell.angle_beta   90.00
_cell.angle_gamma   90.00
#
_symmetry.space_group_name_H-M   'P 1'
#
loop_
_entity.id
_entity.type
_entity.pdbx_description
1 polymer ?
#
loop_
_entity_poly.entity_id
_entity_poly.type
_entity_poly.pdbx_seq_one_letter_code
_entity_poly.pdbx_strand_id
1 'polypeptide(L)'
;MKIFCTGASGYIGGSVAAHLAAAGHLVTGLVRSPEKAEAVRALGIQPVLGTLDDGEILAQAAWAADIVVNAANADHRDAVVALLDALSGSGKPLIHTSGSSIVGNRSRGERSDAVFDEDTPISPSPARAARVALNEFILSHRDKGCRPVIICPSLIYGIGHGAGRDSVQVPLLIKLAKKRGNAAHAGPGENIWSNVHIDDLVTLYALAIEKAPAGSFYFAENGENSMREACEAINRMLGFAGPPTAMSMAEAAAEWGEGTAEDTMASNSRVRAKRARDELGWHPQARGLIEEIEQGCYRE
;
A
#
# COMPACT_ATOMS: atom_id res chain seq x y z
N MET A 1 0.59 12.89 -20.37
CA MET A 1 -0.10 13.61 -19.28
C MET A 1 0.93 14.08 -18.26
N LYS A 2 0.63 15.16 -17.54
CA LYS A 2 1.42 15.63 -16.40
C LYS A 2 0.87 14.98 -15.13
N ILE A 3 1.71 14.31 -14.37
CA ILE A 3 1.29 13.56 -13.16
C ILE A 3 2.09 14.07 -11.97
N PHE A 4 1.43 14.49 -10.91
CA PHE A 4 2.07 14.80 -9.64
C PHE A 4 1.91 13.63 -8.68
N CYS A 5 3.02 13.14 -8.12
CA CYS A 5 3.05 12.01 -7.22
C CYS A 5 3.66 12.40 -5.86
N THR A 6 2.90 12.26 -4.78
CA THR A 6 3.49 12.25 -3.43
C THR A 6 4.00 10.85 -3.12
N GLY A 7 5.03 10.76 -2.26
CA GLY A 7 5.65 9.46 -1.95
C GLY A 7 6.50 8.89 -3.08
N ALA A 8 6.91 9.70 -4.05
CA ALA A 8 7.68 9.28 -5.25
C ALA A 8 9.02 8.60 -4.94
N SER A 9 9.58 8.77 -3.75
CA SER A 9 10.78 8.05 -3.29
C SER A 9 10.46 6.84 -2.40
N GLY A 10 9.18 6.54 -2.17
CA GLY A 10 8.73 5.40 -1.36
C GLY A 10 8.52 4.14 -2.21
N TYR A 11 8.06 3.07 -1.56
CA TYR A 11 7.84 1.77 -2.19
C TYR A 11 6.69 1.80 -3.21
N ILE A 12 5.47 2.16 -2.78
CA ILE A 12 4.29 2.21 -3.66
C ILE A 12 4.40 3.39 -4.62
N GLY A 13 4.50 4.61 -4.07
CA GLY A 13 4.50 5.83 -4.89
C GLY A 13 5.68 5.89 -5.86
N GLY A 14 6.86 5.39 -5.46
CA GLY A 14 8.02 5.28 -6.32
C GLY A 14 7.82 4.28 -7.46
N SER A 15 7.22 3.12 -7.18
CA SER A 15 6.93 2.10 -8.21
C SER A 15 5.90 2.60 -9.22
N VAL A 16 4.83 3.24 -8.73
CA VAL A 16 3.81 3.85 -9.60
C VAL A 16 4.40 4.98 -10.44
N ALA A 17 5.17 5.88 -9.83
CA ALA A 17 5.80 7.01 -10.52
C ALA A 17 6.79 6.55 -11.60
N ALA A 18 7.64 5.54 -11.29
CA ALA A 18 8.58 4.96 -12.25
C ALA A 18 7.87 4.29 -13.44
N HIS A 19 6.81 3.54 -13.17
CA HIS A 19 6.00 2.92 -14.21
C HIS A 19 5.36 3.96 -15.14
N LEU A 20 4.77 5.01 -14.57
CA LEU A 20 4.14 6.08 -15.35
C LEU A 20 5.17 6.89 -16.16
N ALA A 21 6.37 7.13 -15.61
CA ALA A 21 7.45 7.76 -16.33
C ALA A 21 7.94 6.90 -17.52
N ALA A 22 8.11 5.59 -17.29
CA ALA A 22 8.47 4.63 -18.35
C ALA A 22 7.40 4.52 -19.45
N ALA A 23 6.12 4.74 -19.10
CA ALA A 23 5.01 4.83 -20.06
C ALA A 23 4.96 6.18 -20.82
N GLY A 24 5.94 7.08 -20.64
CA GLY A 24 6.06 8.35 -21.35
C GLY A 24 5.25 9.50 -20.76
N HIS A 25 4.78 9.39 -19.52
CA HIS A 25 4.15 10.50 -18.82
C HIS A 25 5.19 11.46 -18.21
N LEU A 26 4.84 12.73 -18.09
CA LEU A 26 5.66 13.73 -17.39
C LEU A 26 5.35 13.67 -15.89
N VAL A 27 6.16 12.92 -15.16
CA VAL A 27 5.95 12.70 -13.73
C VAL A 27 6.76 13.67 -12.89
N THR A 28 6.08 14.36 -11.98
CA THR A 28 6.68 15.22 -10.95
C THR A 28 6.49 14.55 -9.59
N GLY A 29 7.56 14.42 -8.81
CA GLY A 29 7.54 13.69 -7.53
C GLY A 29 7.92 14.55 -6.33
N LEU A 30 7.06 14.60 -5.30
CA LEU A 30 7.40 15.25 -4.02
C LEU A 30 8.45 14.42 -3.27
N VAL A 31 9.54 15.05 -2.89
CA VAL A 31 10.65 14.44 -2.14
C VAL A 31 11.18 15.37 -1.06
N ARG A 32 11.68 14.82 0.05
CA ARG A 32 12.04 15.59 1.25
C ARG A 32 13.52 16.00 1.32
N SER A 33 14.37 15.46 0.47
CA SER A 33 15.79 15.74 0.53
C SER A 33 16.46 15.72 -0.86
N PRO A 34 17.61 16.39 -1.02
CA PRO A 34 18.37 16.38 -2.25
C PRO A 34 18.79 14.97 -2.71
N GLU A 35 19.16 14.08 -1.78
CA GLU A 35 19.54 12.69 -2.12
C GLU A 35 18.36 11.94 -2.74
N LYS A 36 17.15 12.13 -2.19
CA LYS A 36 15.93 11.55 -2.76
C LYS A 36 15.56 12.20 -4.09
N ALA A 37 15.88 13.48 -4.27
CA ALA A 37 15.68 14.16 -5.55
C ALA A 37 16.56 13.55 -6.65
N GLU A 38 17.82 13.26 -6.37
CA GLU A 38 18.71 12.57 -7.31
C GLU A 38 18.22 11.15 -7.65
N ALA A 39 17.79 10.40 -6.61
CA ALA A 39 17.30 9.04 -6.79
C ALA A 39 16.05 8.98 -7.70
N VAL A 40 15.09 9.90 -7.55
CA VAL A 40 13.90 9.92 -8.41
C VAL A 40 14.22 10.47 -9.80
N ARG A 41 15.16 11.43 -9.92
CA ARG A 41 15.60 11.96 -11.21
C ARG A 41 16.22 10.88 -12.09
N ALA A 42 16.98 9.95 -11.51
CA ALA A 42 17.55 8.80 -12.20
C ALA A 42 16.49 7.87 -12.81
N LEU A 43 15.23 7.95 -12.32
CA LEU A 43 14.08 7.19 -12.85
C LEU A 43 13.22 8.01 -13.84
N GLY A 44 13.70 9.17 -14.30
CA GLY A 44 12.94 10.03 -15.20
C GLY A 44 11.83 10.85 -14.52
N ILE A 45 11.82 10.93 -13.19
CA ILE A 45 10.83 11.67 -12.40
C ILE A 45 11.42 13.05 -12.04
N GLN A 46 10.70 14.13 -12.34
CA GLN A 46 11.11 15.48 -11.96
C GLN A 46 10.86 15.71 -10.46
N PRO A 47 11.89 15.96 -9.64
CA PRO A 47 11.68 16.17 -8.21
C PRO A 47 11.13 17.57 -7.90
N VAL A 48 10.22 17.64 -6.93
CA VAL A 48 9.83 18.82 -6.21
C VAL A 48 10.23 18.64 -4.75
N LEU A 49 11.06 19.55 -4.23
CA LEU A 49 11.47 19.54 -2.83
C LEU A 49 10.34 20.08 -1.95
N GLY A 50 9.98 19.34 -0.92
CA GLY A 50 8.94 19.71 0.04
C GLY A 50 8.48 18.52 0.86
N THR A 51 7.57 18.79 1.78
CA THR A 51 6.97 17.80 2.69
C THR A 51 5.45 17.76 2.52
N LEU A 52 4.77 16.87 3.23
CA LEU A 52 3.30 16.87 3.25
C LEU A 52 2.69 18.05 4.05
N ASP A 53 3.51 18.76 4.83
CA ASP A 53 3.10 19.93 5.59
C ASP A 53 3.16 21.23 4.74
N ASP A 54 3.80 21.15 3.56
CA ASP A 54 3.95 22.30 2.65
C ASP A 54 2.71 22.42 1.73
N GLY A 55 1.57 22.83 2.30
CA GLY A 55 0.29 22.89 1.59
C GLY A 55 0.32 23.72 0.30
N GLU A 56 1.07 24.84 0.26
CA GLU A 56 1.22 25.67 -0.94
C GLU A 56 1.95 24.94 -2.08
N ILE A 57 3.03 24.20 -1.76
CA ILE A 57 3.76 23.38 -2.74
C ILE A 57 2.85 22.28 -3.29
N LEU A 58 2.10 21.61 -2.40
CA LEU A 58 1.15 20.58 -2.79
C LEU A 58 0.07 21.13 -3.72
N ALA A 59 -0.54 22.25 -3.35
CA ALA A 59 -1.59 22.89 -4.14
C ALA A 59 -1.10 23.34 -5.52
N GLN A 60 0.06 23.99 -5.60
CA GLN A 60 0.65 24.43 -6.87
C GLN A 60 0.98 23.25 -7.78
N ALA A 61 1.59 22.19 -7.24
CA ALA A 61 1.94 21.00 -8.01
C ALA A 61 0.68 20.23 -8.49
N ALA A 62 -0.34 20.11 -7.64
CA ALA A 62 -1.61 19.48 -7.98
C ALA A 62 -2.36 20.27 -9.07
N TRP A 63 -2.40 21.58 -8.96
CA TRP A 63 -3.06 22.44 -9.96
C TRP A 63 -2.40 22.35 -11.33
N ALA A 64 -1.06 22.30 -11.38
CA ALA A 64 -0.27 22.18 -12.61
C ALA A 64 -0.32 20.80 -13.27
N ALA A 65 -0.72 19.77 -12.54
CA ALA A 65 -0.83 18.40 -13.04
C ALA A 65 -2.19 18.13 -13.70
N ASP A 66 -2.24 17.13 -14.58
CA ASP A 66 -3.48 16.56 -15.10
C ASP A 66 -4.04 15.51 -14.13
N ILE A 67 -3.16 14.85 -13.36
CA ILE A 67 -3.47 13.76 -12.43
C ILE A 67 -2.62 13.92 -11.17
N VAL A 68 -3.20 13.62 -10.01
CA VAL A 68 -2.49 13.52 -8.74
C VAL A 68 -2.55 12.10 -8.20
N VAL A 69 -1.39 11.53 -7.84
CA VAL A 69 -1.26 10.27 -7.11
C VAL A 69 -0.73 10.57 -5.72
N ASN A 70 -1.56 10.34 -4.69
CA ASN A 70 -1.18 10.54 -3.29
C ASN A 70 -0.87 9.18 -2.63
N ALA A 71 0.42 8.85 -2.54
CA ALA A 71 0.92 7.58 -2.00
C ALA A 71 1.98 7.76 -0.89
N ALA A 72 2.07 8.94 -0.26
CA ALA A 72 3.07 9.19 0.77
C ALA A 72 2.61 8.74 2.17
N ASN A 73 1.45 9.17 2.60
CA ASN A 73 0.88 8.84 3.90
C ASN A 73 -0.66 8.84 3.82
N ALA A 74 -1.25 7.69 4.08
CA ALA A 74 -2.70 7.47 4.02
C ALA A 74 -3.50 8.24 5.10
N ASP A 75 -2.83 8.72 6.14
CA ASP A 75 -3.45 9.35 7.31
C ASP A 75 -3.20 10.87 7.38
N HIS A 76 -2.49 11.46 6.40
CA HIS A 76 -2.12 12.87 6.44
C HIS A 76 -3.25 13.76 5.89
N ARG A 77 -4.19 14.12 6.77
CA ARG A 77 -5.41 14.86 6.41
C ARG A 77 -5.12 16.21 5.74
N ASP A 78 -4.19 17.00 6.27
CA ASP A 78 -3.94 18.36 5.78
C ASP A 78 -3.37 18.35 4.35
N ALA A 79 -2.48 17.41 4.05
CA ALA A 79 -2.02 17.20 2.67
C ALA A 79 -3.16 16.81 1.73
N VAL A 80 -4.06 15.92 2.17
CA VAL A 80 -5.23 15.53 1.39
C VAL A 80 -6.15 16.73 1.13
N VAL A 81 -6.40 17.57 2.14
CA VAL A 81 -7.20 18.81 1.99
C VAL A 81 -6.57 19.73 0.96
N ALA A 82 -5.27 20.03 1.07
CA ALA A 82 -4.56 20.89 0.13
C ALA A 82 -4.65 20.39 -1.33
N LEU A 83 -4.51 19.07 -1.53
CA LEU A 83 -4.63 18.45 -2.85
C LEU A 83 -6.06 18.54 -3.41
N LEU A 84 -7.07 18.23 -2.59
CA LEU A 84 -8.47 18.25 -3.00
C LEU A 84 -8.98 19.65 -3.29
N ASP A 85 -8.60 20.64 -2.49
CA ASP A 85 -8.97 22.05 -2.70
C ASP A 85 -8.39 22.57 -4.02
N ALA A 86 -7.13 22.24 -4.33
CA ALA A 86 -6.49 22.59 -5.59
C ALA A 86 -7.15 21.92 -6.81
N LEU A 87 -7.78 20.76 -6.65
CA LEU A 87 -8.44 20.02 -7.72
C LEU A 87 -9.95 20.29 -7.81
N SER A 88 -10.53 21.03 -6.88
CA SER A 88 -11.96 21.34 -6.84
C SER A 88 -12.42 22.04 -8.12
N GLY A 89 -13.54 21.60 -8.70
CA GLY A 89 -14.10 22.14 -9.95
C GLY A 89 -13.33 21.80 -11.23
N SER A 90 -12.20 21.07 -11.14
CA SER A 90 -11.34 20.82 -12.30
C SER A 90 -11.68 19.53 -13.09
N GLY A 91 -12.46 18.62 -12.52
CA GLY A 91 -12.67 17.27 -13.06
C GLY A 91 -11.45 16.35 -13.00
N LYS A 92 -10.29 16.84 -12.51
CA LYS A 92 -9.03 16.09 -12.48
C LYS A 92 -9.06 14.97 -11.44
N PRO A 93 -8.37 13.84 -11.68
CA PRO A 93 -8.31 12.75 -10.72
C PRO A 93 -7.33 13.00 -9.57
N LEU A 94 -7.74 12.58 -8.38
CA LEU A 94 -6.90 12.30 -7.23
C LEU A 94 -6.97 10.79 -6.97
N ILE A 95 -5.87 10.07 -7.20
CA ILE A 95 -5.74 8.65 -6.83
C ILE A 95 -5.07 8.59 -5.45
N HIS A 96 -5.84 8.25 -4.42
CA HIS A 96 -5.35 8.17 -3.05
C HIS A 96 -5.07 6.73 -2.64
N THR A 97 -3.93 6.51 -2.00
CA THR A 97 -3.54 5.21 -1.45
C THR A 97 -4.04 5.09 -0.01
N SER A 98 -4.93 4.16 0.24
CA SER A 98 -5.35 3.74 1.58
C SER A 98 -4.60 2.45 1.99
N GLY A 99 -5.19 1.58 2.78
CA GLY A 99 -4.63 0.27 3.15
C GLY A 99 -5.66 -0.60 3.85
N SER A 100 -5.68 -1.88 3.52
CA SER A 100 -6.71 -2.84 3.95
C SER A 100 -6.74 -3.12 5.46
N SER A 101 -5.77 -2.59 6.23
CA SER A 101 -5.87 -2.61 7.69
C SER A 101 -7.12 -1.91 8.26
N ILE A 102 -7.87 -1.16 7.42
CA ILE A 102 -9.17 -0.58 7.79
C ILE A 102 -10.23 -1.63 8.15
N VAL A 103 -10.10 -2.85 7.62
CA VAL A 103 -10.93 -4.01 7.98
C VAL A 103 -10.24 -4.95 8.97
N GLY A 104 -9.06 -4.55 9.46
CA GLY A 104 -8.25 -5.34 10.38
C GLY A 104 -8.89 -5.48 11.76
N ASN A 105 -8.64 -6.61 12.40
CA ASN A 105 -9.05 -6.89 13.77
C ASN A 105 -7.82 -7.18 14.66
N ARG A 106 -7.97 -7.09 15.97
CA ARG A 106 -6.93 -7.41 16.95
C ARG A 106 -7.08 -8.85 17.44
N SER A 107 -6.95 -9.82 16.52
CA SER A 107 -7.18 -11.25 16.82
C SER A 107 -5.99 -11.94 17.50
N ARG A 108 -4.86 -11.24 17.73
CA ARG A 108 -3.66 -11.78 18.38
C ARG A 108 -3.09 -13.03 17.71
N GLY A 109 -3.18 -13.07 16.38
CA GLY A 109 -2.69 -14.19 15.57
C GLY A 109 -3.72 -15.30 15.32
N GLU A 110 -4.91 -15.20 15.90
CA GLU A 110 -6.00 -16.13 15.63
C GLU A 110 -6.64 -15.87 14.27
N ARG A 111 -7.17 -16.93 13.66
CA ARG A 111 -7.90 -16.84 12.40
C ARG A 111 -9.23 -16.11 12.55
N SER A 112 -9.60 -15.35 11.52
CA SER A 112 -10.95 -14.82 11.35
C SER A 112 -11.50 -15.21 9.98
N ASP A 113 -12.78 -15.58 9.93
CA ASP A 113 -13.46 -15.92 8.67
C ASP A 113 -14.12 -14.72 7.99
N ALA A 114 -14.06 -13.53 8.62
CA ALA A 114 -14.58 -12.29 8.02
C ALA A 114 -13.80 -11.91 6.77
N VAL A 115 -14.51 -11.76 5.65
CA VAL A 115 -13.99 -11.32 4.35
C VAL A 115 -14.78 -10.11 3.90
N PHE A 116 -14.09 -9.10 3.37
CA PHE A 116 -14.66 -7.83 2.96
C PHE A 116 -14.45 -7.62 1.46
N ASP A 117 -15.45 -7.11 0.80
CA ASP A 117 -15.34 -6.52 -0.54
C ASP A 117 -15.78 -5.05 -0.49
N GLU A 118 -15.81 -4.37 -1.63
CA GLU A 118 -16.16 -2.97 -1.70
C GLU A 118 -17.65 -2.68 -1.39
N ASP A 119 -18.49 -3.72 -1.34
CA ASP A 119 -19.92 -3.64 -1.00
C ASP A 119 -20.18 -3.99 0.48
N THR A 120 -19.18 -4.50 1.18
CA THR A 120 -19.27 -4.88 2.59
C THR A 120 -19.08 -3.67 3.50
N PRO A 121 -20.04 -3.33 4.40
CA PRO A 121 -19.88 -2.23 5.34
C PRO A 121 -18.64 -2.40 6.23
N ILE A 122 -17.83 -1.36 6.34
CA ILE A 122 -16.62 -1.35 7.16
C ILE A 122 -16.95 -0.79 8.54
N SER A 123 -16.69 -1.58 9.60
CA SER A 123 -16.71 -1.14 10.99
C SER A 123 -15.27 -1.12 11.51
N PRO A 124 -14.55 0.01 11.40
CA PRO A 124 -13.13 0.05 11.71
C PRO A 124 -12.87 -0.06 13.22
N SER A 125 -11.71 -0.61 13.58
CA SER A 125 -11.18 -0.48 14.93
C SER A 125 -10.94 1.01 15.28
N PRO A 126 -10.91 1.39 16.56
CA PRO A 126 -10.63 2.77 16.97
C PRO A 126 -9.33 3.33 16.35
N ALA A 127 -8.32 2.50 16.20
CA ALA A 127 -7.04 2.88 15.56
C ALA A 127 -7.15 3.18 14.06
N ARG A 128 -8.20 2.72 13.40
CA ARG A 128 -8.42 2.89 11.94
C ARG A 128 -9.61 3.80 11.59
N ALA A 129 -10.40 4.21 12.58
CA ALA A 129 -11.57 5.06 12.37
C ALA A 129 -11.23 6.37 11.63
N ALA A 130 -10.13 7.02 12.00
CA ALA A 130 -9.69 8.26 11.35
C ALA A 130 -9.38 8.06 9.86
N ARG A 131 -8.77 6.94 9.48
CA ARG A 131 -8.49 6.60 8.07
C ARG A 131 -9.75 6.34 7.28
N VAL A 132 -10.71 5.60 7.85
CA VAL A 132 -12.01 5.37 7.19
C VAL A 132 -12.75 6.69 6.98
N ALA A 133 -12.82 7.54 8.01
CA ALA A 133 -13.42 8.88 7.89
C ALA A 133 -12.70 9.76 6.84
N LEU A 134 -11.37 9.66 6.72
CA LEU A 134 -10.62 10.38 5.68
C LEU A 134 -10.93 9.82 4.28
N ASN A 135 -11.06 8.51 4.13
CA ASN A 135 -11.48 7.89 2.86
C ASN A 135 -12.87 8.40 2.43
N GLU A 136 -13.85 8.42 3.33
CA GLU A 136 -15.19 8.96 3.08
C GLU A 136 -15.16 10.43 2.69
N PHE A 137 -14.36 11.23 3.40
CA PHE A 137 -14.14 12.64 3.08
C PHE A 137 -13.56 12.83 1.68
N ILE A 138 -12.56 12.04 1.28
CA ILE A 138 -11.97 12.07 -0.07
C ILE A 138 -13.04 11.78 -1.12
N LEU A 139 -13.78 10.68 -0.96
CA LEU A 139 -14.80 10.24 -1.93
C LEU A 139 -15.94 11.25 -2.08
N SER A 140 -16.31 11.97 -1.01
CA SER A 140 -17.35 13.01 -1.05
C SER A 140 -16.98 14.19 -1.96
N HIS A 141 -15.70 14.39 -2.27
CA HIS A 141 -15.26 15.49 -3.17
C HIS A 141 -15.63 15.29 -4.64
N ARG A 142 -16.18 14.14 -5.02
CA ARG A 142 -16.84 13.98 -6.33
C ARG A 142 -17.91 15.04 -6.55
N ASP A 143 -18.63 15.41 -5.50
CA ASP A 143 -19.70 16.41 -5.55
C ASP A 143 -19.17 17.85 -5.65
N LYS A 144 -17.86 18.03 -5.45
CA LYS A 144 -17.12 19.30 -5.63
C LYS A 144 -16.38 19.38 -6.97
N GLY A 145 -16.69 18.51 -7.91
CA GLY A 145 -16.10 18.52 -9.25
C GLY A 145 -14.64 18.10 -9.31
N CYS A 146 -14.21 17.23 -8.40
CA CYS A 146 -12.97 16.46 -8.48
C CYS A 146 -13.30 15.01 -8.85
N ARG A 147 -12.35 14.24 -9.37
CA ARG A 147 -12.48 12.80 -9.60
C ARG A 147 -11.64 12.01 -8.57
N PRO A 148 -12.12 11.90 -7.31
CA PRO A 148 -11.41 11.13 -6.30
C PRO A 148 -11.58 9.64 -6.53
N VAL A 149 -10.47 8.90 -6.37
CA VAL A 149 -10.40 7.44 -6.44
C VAL A 149 -9.52 6.96 -5.31
N ILE A 150 -9.94 5.92 -4.60
CA ILE A 150 -9.14 5.27 -3.55
C ILE A 150 -8.71 3.89 -4.04
N ILE A 151 -7.41 3.63 -3.94
CA ILE A 151 -6.85 2.28 -4.03
C ILE A 151 -6.44 1.85 -2.62
N CYS A 152 -6.98 0.72 -2.18
CA CYS A 152 -6.79 0.16 -0.85
C CYS A 152 -6.07 -1.19 -0.95
N PRO A 153 -4.72 -1.18 -1.05
CA PRO A 153 -3.96 -2.42 -1.15
C PRO A 153 -3.99 -3.22 0.14
N SER A 154 -3.92 -4.54 -0.02
CA SER A 154 -3.69 -5.50 1.05
C SER A 154 -2.20 -5.59 1.42
N LEU A 155 -1.71 -6.70 1.99
CA LEU A 155 -0.28 -6.93 2.20
C LEU A 155 0.43 -6.87 0.84
N ILE A 156 1.37 -5.92 0.69
CA ILE A 156 2.10 -5.77 -0.58
C ILE A 156 3.46 -6.45 -0.47
N TYR A 157 3.85 -7.16 -1.52
CA TYR A 157 5.14 -7.86 -1.60
C TYR A 157 5.79 -7.68 -2.97
N GLY A 158 7.01 -8.20 -3.13
CA GLY A 158 7.85 -7.99 -4.31
C GLY A 158 8.81 -6.81 -4.16
N ILE A 159 9.73 -6.64 -5.09
CA ILE A 159 10.69 -5.52 -5.12
C ILE A 159 10.09 -4.32 -5.84
N GLY A 160 10.12 -3.16 -5.19
CA GLY A 160 9.67 -1.90 -5.77
C GLY A 160 10.56 -1.43 -6.93
N HIS A 161 9.92 -0.76 -7.89
CA HIS A 161 10.59 -0.20 -9.09
C HIS A 161 11.16 1.20 -8.87
N GLY A 162 10.82 1.84 -7.73
CA GLY A 162 11.27 3.17 -7.36
C GLY A 162 12.57 3.18 -6.54
N ALA A 163 12.87 4.33 -5.96
CA ALA A 163 13.98 4.47 -5.01
C ALA A 163 13.77 3.68 -3.72
N GLY A 164 12.52 3.55 -3.25
CA GLY A 164 12.12 2.65 -2.16
C GLY A 164 11.82 1.26 -2.72
N ARG A 165 12.62 0.28 -2.33
CA ARG A 165 12.55 -1.08 -2.91
C ARG A 165 11.80 -2.08 -2.04
N ASP A 166 11.81 -1.88 -0.74
CA ASP A 166 11.29 -2.86 0.22
C ASP A 166 9.84 -2.58 0.61
N SER A 167 9.03 -3.62 0.64
CA SER A 167 7.73 -3.64 1.32
C SER A 167 7.92 -3.64 2.84
N VAL A 168 6.85 -3.85 3.62
CA VAL A 168 6.95 -3.79 5.09
C VAL A 168 6.97 -5.17 5.72
N GLN A 169 5.89 -5.96 5.57
CA GLN A 169 5.69 -7.18 6.38
C GLN A 169 6.71 -8.28 6.08
N VAL A 170 6.88 -8.63 4.80
CA VAL A 170 7.78 -9.74 4.41
C VAL A 170 9.23 -9.45 4.78
N PRO A 171 9.81 -8.26 4.50
CA PRO A 171 11.15 -7.92 4.96
C PRO A 171 11.33 -7.94 6.47
N LEU A 172 10.31 -7.51 7.25
CA LEU A 172 10.36 -7.59 8.72
C LEU A 172 10.42 -9.05 9.21
N LEU A 173 9.62 -9.94 8.63
CA LEU A 173 9.64 -11.38 8.95
C LEU A 173 10.98 -12.03 8.58
N ILE A 174 11.52 -11.73 7.40
CA ILE A 174 12.82 -12.24 6.94
C ILE A 174 13.96 -11.75 7.85
N LYS A 175 13.96 -10.46 8.18
CA LYS A 175 14.95 -9.86 9.08
C LYS A 175 14.93 -10.55 10.46
N LEU A 176 13.74 -10.77 11.01
CA LEU A 176 13.58 -11.48 12.27
C LEU A 176 14.05 -12.93 12.17
N ALA A 177 13.70 -13.64 11.09
CA ALA A 177 14.12 -15.02 10.85
C ALA A 177 15.65 -15.14 10.80
N LYS A 178 16.34 -14.26 10.07
CA LYS A 178 17.81 -14.20 10.02
C LYS A 178 18.43 -13.93 11.40
N LYS A 179 17.82 -13.04 12.20
CA LYS A 179 18.27 -12.70 13.56
C LYS A 179 18.14 -13.89 14.53
N ARG A 180 17.06 -14.68 14.40
CA ARG A 180 16.74 -15.78 15.34
C ARG A 180 17.24 -17.15 14.88
N GLY A 181 17.63 -17.29 13.60
CA GLY A 181 17.93 -18.61 13.01
C GLY A 181 16.66 -19.45 12.76
N ASN A 182 15.48 -18.84 12.85
CA ASN A 182 14.19 -19.46 12.58
C ASN A 182 13.14 -18.36 12.39
N ALA A 183 12.21 -18.54 11.46
CA ALA A 183 11.10 -17.61 11.30
C ALA A 183 10.14 -17.65 12.49
N ALA A 184 9.50 -16.53 12.77
CA ALA A 184 8.59 -16.41 13.89
C ALA A 184 7.39 -15.53 13.56
N HIS A 185 6.22 -15.91 14.08
CA HIS A 185 4.95 -15.18 13.95
C HIS A 185 4.36 -14.83 15.31
N ALA A 186 3.52 -13.82 15.38
CA ALA A 186 2.81 -13.45 16.59
C ALA A 186 1.65 -14.43 16.87
N GLY A 187 1.48 -14.85 18.12
CA GLY A 187 0.44 -15.80 18.53
C GLY A 187 0.49 -17.09 17.73
N PRO A 188 -0.65 -17.73 17.44
CA PRO A 188 -0.70 -18.97 16.65
C PRO A 188 -0.31 -18.80 15.18
N GLY A 189 -0.25 -17.57 14.66
CA GLY A 189 0.09 -17.29 13.27
C GLY A 189 -0.99 -17.69 12.25
N GLU A 190 -2.20 -17.92 12.71
CA GLU A 190 -3.34 -18.35 11.87
C GLU A 190 -4.10 -17.17 11.27
N ASN A 191 -3.76 -15.95 11.69
CA ASN A 191 -4.31 -14.73 11.12
C ASN A 191 -3.95 -14.61 9.64
N ILE A 192 -4.95 -14.23 8.82
CA ILE A 192 -4.86 -14.22 7.36
C ILE A 192 -4.86 -12.78 6.85
N TRP A 193 -3.95 -12.52 5.92
CA TRP A 193 -3.95 -11.32 5.10
C TRP A 193 -4.12 -11.67 3.63
N SER A 194 -5.06 -10.99 2.98
CA SER A 194 -5.00 -10.88 1.53
C SER A 194 -3.71 -10.16 1.14
N ASN A 195 -3.17 -10.47 -0.03
CA ASN A 195 -1.88 -9.95 -0.46
C ASN A 195 -1.90 -9.58 -1.95
N VAL A 196 -0.97 -8.73 -2.37
CA VAL A 196 -0.86 -8.28 -3.77
C VAL A 196 0.61 -8.02 -4.10
N HIS A 197 1.05 -8.50 -5.28
CA HIS A 197 2.37 -8.17 -5.78
C HIS A 197 2.44 -6.71 -6.22
N ILE A 198 3.61 -6.06 -6.04
CA ILE A 198 3.78 -4.64 -6.41
C ILE A 198 3.53 -4.40 -7.90
N ASP A 199 3.90 -5.33 -8.78
CA ASP A 199 3.68 -5.22 -10.22
C ASP A 199 2.20 -5.17 -10.57
N ASP A 200 1.39 -6.06 -9.97
CA ASP A 200 -0.05 -6.07 -10.15
C ASP A 200 -0.70 -4.81 -9.57
N LEU A 201 -0.22 -4.34 -8.42
CA LEU A 201 -0.70 -3.10 -7.82
C LEU A 201 -0.46 -1.90 -8.74
N VAL A 202 0.75 -1.79 -9.32
CA VAL A 202 1.09 -0.71 -10.26
C VAL A 202 0.17 -0.72 -11.48
N THR A 203 -0.17 -1.90 -12.02
CA THR A 203 -1.12 -2.01 -13.14
C THR A 203 -2.53 -1.53 -12.74
N LEU A 204 -2.96 -1.77 -11.50
CA LEU A 204 -4.23 -1.26 -11.00
C LEU A 204 -4.24 0.29 -10.95
N TYR A 205 -3.14 0.92 -10.52
CA TYR A 205 -3.04 2.38 -10.56
C TYR A 205 -3.16 2.93 -11.98
N ALA A 206 -2.50 2.30 -12.95
CA ALA A 206 -2.59 2.71 -14.35
C ALA A 206 -4.03 2.61 -14.89
N LEU A 207 -4.72 1.50 -14.62
CA LEU A 207 -6.12 1.30 -14.99
C LEU A 207 -7.06 2.29 -14.29
N ALA A 208 -6.84 2.57 -13.00
CA ALA A 208 -7.65 3.52 -12.25
C ALA A 208 -7.49 4.95 -12.76
N ILE A 209 -6.27 5.34 -13.13
CA ILE A 209 -5.99 6.63 -13.77
C ILE A 209 -6.81 6.78 -15.06
N GLU A 210 -6.84 5.73 -15.88
CA GLU A 210 -7.51 5.72 -17.20
C GLU A 210 -9.03 5.64 -17.08
N LYS A 211 -9.57 4.73 -16.24
CA LYS A 211 -10.95 4.27 -16.32
C LYS A 211 -11.81 4.54 -15.11
N ALA A 212 -11.22 4.72 -13.90
CA ALA A 212 -12.02 4.76 -12.68
C ALA A 212 -12.96 5.96 -12.65
N PRO A 213 -14.27 5.78 -12.40
CA PRO A 213 -15.19 6.87 -12.21
C PRO A 213 -14.93 7.64 -10.89
N ALA A 214 -15.47 8.86 -10.80
CA ALA A 214 -15.36 9.68 -9.60
C ALA A 214 -16.08 9.03 -8.41
N GLY A 215 -15.41 9.01 -7.25
CA GLY A 215 -15.95 8.43 -6.02
C GLY A 215 -15.76 6.92 -5.92
N SER A 216 -14.87 6.33 -6.71
CA SER A 216 -14.60 4.89 -6.65
C SER A 216 -13.62 4.51 -5.53
N PHE A 217 -13.86 3.35 -4.96
CA PHE A 217 -13.00 2.68 -4.00
C PHE A 217 -12.70 1.27 -4.50
N TYR A 218 -11.42 0.90 -4.52
CA TYR A 218 -10.96 -0.40 -4.99
C TYR A 218 -10.03 -1.06 -3.97
N PHE A 219 -10.37 -2.26 -3.51
CA PHE A 219 -9.37 -3.12 -2.89
C PHE A 219 -8.39 -3.65 -3.94
N ALA A 220 -7.17 -3.98 -3.51
CA ALA A 220 -6.18 -4.65 -4.34
C ALA A 220 -5.67 -5.90 -3.63
N GLU A 221 -5.97 -7.07 -4.22
CA GLU A 221 -5.50 -8.37 -3.72
C GLU A 221 -5.39 -9.39 -4.87
N ASN A 222 -4.47 -10.35 -4.71
CA ASN A 222 -4.29 -11.50 -5.59
C ASN A 222 -3.97 -12.76 -4.78
N GLY A 223 -4.81 -13.10 -3.82
CA GLY A 223 -4.65 -14.23 -2.93
C GLY A 223 -4.59 -13.85 -1.47
N GLU A 224 -4.46 -14.83 -0.62
CA GLU A 224 -4.36 -14.67 0.83
C GLU A 224 -3.52 -15.78 1.44
N ASN A 225 -2.81 -15.46 2.51
CA ASN A 225 -2.02 -16.43 3.28
C ASN A 225 -2.07 -16.09 4.77
N SER A 226 -1.90 -17.12 5.59
CA SER A 226 -1.65 -16.94 7.01
C SER A 226 -0.22 -16.45 7.27
N MET A 227 0.01 -15.82 8.40
CA MET A 227 1.37 -15.45 8.80
C MET A 227 2.26 -16.66 9.05
N ARG A 228 1.68 -17.77 9.48
CA ARG A 228 2.39 -19.05 9.62
C ARG A 228 2.89 -19.56 8.28
N GLU A 229 2.04 -19.62 7.23
CA GLU A 229 2.44 -20.04 5.89
C GLU A 229 3.57 -19.17 5.33
N ALA A 230 3.50 -17.84 5.51
CA ALA A 230 4.58 -16.94 5.11
C ALA A 230 5.89 -17.23 5.87
N CYS A 231 5.82 -17.49 7.19
CA CYS A 231 6.98 -17.87 7.99
C CYS A 231 7.56 -19.23 7.59
N GLU A 232 6.72 -20.21 7.26
CA GLU A 232 7.17 -21.52 6.75
C GLU A 232 7.90 -21.37 5.41
N ALA A 233 7.39 -20.54 4.50
CA ALA A 233 8.06 -20.24 3.24
C ALA A 233 9.42 -19.55 3.47
N ILE A 234 9.51 -18.61 4.44
CA ILE A 234 10.76 -17.97 4.82
C ILE A 234 11.77 -18.99 5.38
N ASN A 235 11.32 -19.95 6.22
CA ASN A 235 12.20 -21.02 6.69
C ASN A 235 12.74 -21.86 5.54
N ARG A 236 11.89 -22.27 4.61
CA ARG A 236 12.32 -23.04 3.42
C ARG A 236 13.32 -22.24 2.57
N MET A 237 13.04 -20.96 2.33
CA MET A 237 13.94 -20.07 1.57
C MET A 237 15.32 -19.91 2.23
N LEU A 238 15.36 -19.77 3.56
CA LEU A 238 16.60 -19.57 4.33
C LEU A 238 17.29 -20.89 4.71
N GLY A 239 16.70 -22.06 4.40
CA GLY A 239 17.25 -23.36 4.73
C GLY A 239 17.17 -23.70 6.23
N PHE A 240 16.28 -23.06 6.98
CA PHE A 240 16.07 -23.37 8.40
C PHE A 240 15.22 -24.66 8.55
N ALA A 241 15.65 -25.53 9.46
CA ALA A 241 14.93 -26.76 9.75
C ALA A 241 13.80 -26.53 10.76
N GLY A 242 12.69 -27.24 10.57
CA GLY A 242 11.56 -27.26 11.49
C GLY A 242 10.53 -26.15 11.25
N PRO A 243 9.46 -26.13 12.05
CA PRO A 243 8.39 -25.15 11.93
C PRO A 243 8.82 -23.77 12.47
N PRO A 244 8.17 -22.68 12.03
CA PRO A 244 8.36 -21.37 12.63
C PRO A 244 7.92 -21.36 14.11
N THR A 245 8.46 -20.44 14.89
CA THR A 245 8.13 -20.31 16.31
C THR A 245 7.02 -19.27 16.55
N ALA A 246 6.14 -19.58 17.50
CA ALA A 246 5.17 -18.61 17.98
C ALA A 246 5.84 -17.63 18.97
N MET A 247 5.59 -16.35 18.82
CA MET A 247 5.92 -15.30 19.77
C MET A 247 4.68 -14.90 20.56
N SER A 248 4.86 -14.63 21.85
CA SER A 248 3.83 -13.92 22.62
C SER A 248 3.61 -12.51 22.05
N MET A 249 2.46 -11.90 22.35
CA MET A 249 2.20 -10.51 21.93
C MET A 249 3.21 -9.52 22.54
N ALA A 250 3.73 -9.81 23.75
CA ALA A 250 4.75 -8.98 24.39
C ALA A 250 6.09 -9.04 23.61
N GLU A 251 6.51 -10.22 23.16
CA GLU A 251 7.70 -10.38 22.32
C GLU A 251 7.52 -9.72 20.94
N ALA A 252 6.35 -9.86 20.33
CA ALA A 252 6.02 -9.21 19.06
C ALA A 252 6.03 -7.69 19.18
N ALA A 253 5.46 -7.14 20.26
CA ALA A 253 5.48 -5.71 20.56
C ALA A 253 6.90 -5.18 20.82
N ALA A 254 7.73 -5.95 21.50
CA ALA A 254 9.14 -5.59 21.72
C ALA A 254 9.96 -5.57 20.43
N GLU A 255 9.66 -6.45 19.45
CA GLU A 255 10.37 -6.52 18.18
C GLU A 255 9.89 -5.47 17.16
N TRP A 256 8.57 -5.25 17.04
CA TRP A 256 7.97 -4.45 15.97
C TRP A 256 7.27 -3.17 16.43
N GLY A 257 7.13 -2.96 17.74
CA GLY A 257 6.24 -1.95 18.32
C GLY A 257 4.81 -2.43 18.44
N GLU A 258 4.08 -1.95 19.46
CA GLU A 258 2.72 -2.41 19.82
C GLU A 258 1.74 -2.29 18.63
N GLY A 259 1.70 -1.13 17.96
CA GLY A 259 0.80 -0.90 16.83
C GLY A 259 1.07 -1.84 15.64
N THR A 260 2.33 -2.07 15.30
CA THR A 260 2.69 -3.01 14.22
C THR A 260 2.36 -4.45 14.61
N ALA A 261 2.65 -4.84 15.84
CA ALA A 261 2.37 -6.19 16.34
C ALA A 261 0.87 -6.49 16.33
N GLU A 262 0.05 -5.60 16.90
CA GLU A 262 -1.40 -5.84 17.06
C GLU A 262 -2.22 -5.56 15.78
N ASP A 263 -1.96 -4.44 15.10
CA ASP A 263 -2.82 -3.97 14.01
C ASP A 263 -2.34 -4.45 12.62
N THR A 264 -1.16 -5.10 12.56
CA THR A 264 -0.59 -5.58 11.30
C THR A 264 -0.19 -7.05 11.38
N MET A 265 0.79 -7.41 12.23
CA MET A 265 1.40 -8.75 12.21
C MET A 265 0.52 -9.82 12.85
N ALA A 266 -0.35 -9.46 13.81
CA ALA A 266 -1.24 -10.38 14.51
C ALA A 266 -2.73 -10.14 14.20
N SER A 267 -3.06 -9.29 13.23
CA SER A 267 -4.45 -9.02 12.79
C SER A 267 -4.80 -9.81 11.53
N ASN A 268 -6.10 -9.98 11.25
CA ASN A 268 -6.56 -10.41 9.94
C ASN A 268 -6.92 -9.18 9.09
N SER A 269 -6.73 -9.31 7.78
CA SER A 269 -7.23 -8.35 6.79
C SER A 269 -7.52 -9.11 5.50
N ARG A 270 -8.73 -9.67 5.40
CA ARG A 270 -9.15 -10.48 4.26
C ARG A 270 -10.09 -9.65 3.39
N VAL A 271 -9.63 -9.30 2.20
CA VAL A 271 -10.38 -8.48 1.24
C VAL A 271 -10.52 -9.18 -0.10
N ARG A 272 -11.50 -8.73 -0.92
CA ARG A 272 -11.68 -9.16 -2.31
C ARG A 272 -11.75 -7.93 -3.20
N ALA A 273 -10.91 -7.88 -4.21
CA ALA A 273 -10.84 -6.81 -5.20
C ALA A 273 -11.90 -7.04 -6.30
N LYS A 274 -13.18 -7.01 -5.92
CA LYS A 274 -14.29 -7.30 -6.82
C LYS A 274 -14.42 -6.20 -7.88
N ARG A 275 -14.54 -4.94 -7.45
CA ARG A 275 -14.74 -3.82 -8.37
C ARG A 275 -13.55 -3.59 -9.28
N ALA A 276 -12.32 -3.78 -8.79
CA ALA A 276 -11.14 -3.65 -9.63
C ALA A 276 -11.17 -4.62 -10.82
N ARG A 277 -11.63 -5.85 -10.60
CA ARG A 277 -11.78 -6.85 -11.66
C ARG A 277 -12.96 -6.54 -12.57
N ASP A 278 -14.12 -6.25 -12.02
CA ASP A 278 -15.37 -6.09 -12.76
C ASP A 278 -15.42 -4.78 -13.56
N GLU A 279 -15.00 -3.65 -12.96
CA GLU A 279 -15.13 -2.32 -13.54
C GLU A 279 -13.91 -1.90 -14.37
N LEU A 280 -12.69 -2.26 -13.92
CA LEU A 280 -11.45 -1.84 -14.57
C LEU A 280 -10.86 -2.91 -15.48
N GLY A 281 -11.32 -4.17 -15.37
CA GLY A 281 -10.71 -5.30 -16.05
C GLY A 281 -9.32 -5.63 -15.50
N TRP A 282 -9.11 -5.41 -14.21
CA TRP A 282 -7.83 -5.70 -13.58
C TRP A 282 -7.63 -7.21 -13.37
N HIS A 283 -6.58 -7.75 -13.97
CA HIS A 283 -6.22 -9.16 -13.90
C HIS A 283 -4.78 -9.30 -13.41
N PRO A 284 -4.57 -9.49 -12.09
CA PRO A 284 -3.24 -9.71 -11.53
C PRO A 284 -2.59 -10.98 -12.12
N GLN A 285 -1.28 -10.91 -12.42
CA GLN A 285 -0.53 -11.94 -13.13
C GLN A 285 0.76 -12.34 -12.41
N ALA A 286 1.18 -11.58 -11.40
CA ALA A 286 2.44 -11.84 -10.70
C ALA A 286 2.34 -13.12 -9.84
N ARG A 287 3.51 -13.66 -9.49
CA ARG A 287 3.60 -14.84 -8.61
C ARG A 287 2.89 -14.60 -7.28
N GLY A 288 2.32 -15.67 -6.72
CA GLY A 288 1.75 -15.62 -5.39
C GLY A 288 2.81 -15.41 -4.30
N LEU A 289 2.39 -14.92 -3.13
CA LEU A 289 3.29 -14.56 -2.02
C LEU A 289 4.28 -15.67 -1.64
N ILE A 290 3.79 -16.89 -1.49
CA ILE A 290 4.64 -18.02 -1.06
C ILE A 290 5.70 -18.34 -2.11
N GLU A 291 5.30 -18.39 -3.38
CA GLU A 291 6.23 -18.63 -4.48
C GLU A 291 7.25 -17.49 -4.61
N GLU A 292 6.82 -16.24 -4.44
CA GLU A 292 7.72 -15.08 -4.49
C GLU A 292 8.74 -15.09 -3.35
N ILE A 293 8.35 -15.52 -2.15
CA ILE A 293 9.28 -15.71 -1.04
C ILE A 293 10.30 -16.81 -1.38
N GLU A 294 9.85 -17.98 -1.86
CA GLU A 294 10.70 -19.15 -2.05
C GLU A 294 11.58 -19.09 -3.30
N GLN A 295 11.09 -18.48 -4.39
CA GLN A 295 11.71 -18.55 -5.70
C GLN A 295 11.94 -17.18 -6.36
N GLY A 296 11.38 -16.12 -5.78
CA GLY A 296 11.43 -14.77 -6.33
C GLY A 296 12.52 -13.91 -5.70
N CYS A 297 12.18 -12.64 -5.52
CA CYS A 297 13.10 -11.57 -5.18
C CYS A 297 13.69 -11.61 -3.76
N TYR A 298 13.16 -12.43 -2.87
CA TYR A 298 13.62 -12.49 -1.47
C TYR A 298 14.75 -13.49 -1.21
N ARG A 299 15.19 -14.22 -2.24
CA ARG A 299 16.28 -15.23 -2.12
C ARG A 299 17.70 -14.63 -2.06
N GLU A 300 17.85 -13.34 -2.32
CA GLU A 300 19.16 -12.67 -2.37
C GLU A 300 19.68 -12.21 -0.98
#